data_133407516fae0cd8f75f2a90da471956
#
_entry.id   133407516fae0cd8f75f2a90da471956
#
_cell.length_a   1.000
_cell.length_b   1.000
_cell.length_c   1.000
_cell.angle_alpha   90.00
_cell.angle_beta   90.00
_cell.angle_gamma   90.00
#
_symmetry.space_group_name_H-M   'P 1'
#
loop_
_entity.id
_entity.type
_entity.pdbx_description
1 polymer ?
#
loop_
_entity_poly.entity_id
_entity_poly.type
_entity_poly.pdbx_seq_one_letter_code
_entity_poly.pdbx_strand_id
1 'polypeptide(L)'
;MLDIDTKRRIDTARDILVGKVPDPKSQVEQITIALIYKFMDDMDKEAVELGGKPSFFSGEYEKYSWRKIFDPHLGGYEMLNLYADAITRMSQNPKLPELFRNIFKNAYLPYRDPETLKLFLKTINEFTYDHSERLGDAFEYLLSVLGSQGDAGQFRTPRHIIDFMVEVTSPKKNETILDPACGTAGFLISAYKHILRENTSEKYKSTNGNNGTYRADLLTTEERKKLLSNFKGYDISPDMVRLSLV
;
A
#
# COMPACT_ATOMS: atom_id res chain seq x y z
N MET A 1 -4.26 12.50 8.60
CA MET A 1 -2.79 12.85 8.69
C MET A 1 -2.12 11.76 9.50
N LEU A 2 -1.07 11.15 8.98
CA LEU A 2 -0.33 10.07 9.62
C LEU A 2 0.22 10.52 10.99
N ASP A 3 0.06 9.70 12.03
CA ASP A 3 0.59 9.98 13.36
C ASP A 3 2.13 9.91 13.39
N ILE A 4 2.72 10.54 14.40
CA ILE A 4 4.18 10.66 14.52
C ILE A 4 4.83 9.29 14.73
N ASP A 5 4.18 8.37 15.44
CA ASP A 5 4.73 7.03 15.71
C ASP A 5 4.79 6.19 14.45
N THR A 6 3.74 6.24 13.62
CA THR A 6 3.74 5.54 12.33
C THR A 6 4.84 6.07 11.40
N LYS A 7 5.02 7.40 11.32
CA LYS A 7 6.12 8.01 10.56
C LYS A 7 7.48 7.51 11.04
N ARG A 8 7.71 7.56 12.35
CA ARG A 8 8.96 7.10 12.95
C ARG A 8 9.25 5.62 12.64
N ARG A 9 8.24 4.76 12.67
CA ARG A 9 8.39 3.34 12.32
C ARG A 9 8.76 3.15 10.85
N ILE A 10 8.15 3.93 9.95
CA ILE A 10 8.52 3.92 8.52
C ILE A 10 9.98 4.34 8.34
N ASP A 11 10.38 5.43 8.98
CA ASP A 11 11.76 5.92 8.90
C ASP A 11 12.74 4.89 9.48
N THR A 12 12.41 4.27 10.62
CA THR A 12 13.20 3.18 11.20
C THR A 12 13.32 1.99 10.25
N ALA A 13 12.22 1.58 9.61
CA ALA A 13 12.25 0.49 8.63
C ALA A 13 13.16 0.80 7.44
N ARG A 14 13.16 2.06 6.97
CA ARG A 14 14.08 2.53 5.94
C ARG A 14 15.54 2.49 6.41
N ASP A 15 15.82 3.04 7.58
CA ASP A 15 17.18 3.10 8.13
C ASP A 15 17.82 1.71 8.27
N ILE A 16 17.01 0.69 8.64
CA ILE A 16 17.46 -0.71 8.67
C ILE A 16 17.90 -1.19 7.28
N LEU A 17 17.26 -0.73 6.22
CA LEU A 17 17.54 -1.13 4.85
C LEU A 17 18.66 -0.32 4.20
N VAL A 18 19.06 0.81 4.78
CA VAL A 18 20.19 1.62 4.29
C VAL A 18 21.46 0.80 4.26
N GLY A 19 22.17 0.82 3.14
CA GLY A 19 23.40 0.03 2.92
C GLY A 19 23.20 -1.48 2.70
N LYS A 20 21.95 -1.98 2.82
CA LYS A 20 21.57 -3.37 2.52
C LYS A 20 20.78 -3.46 1.21
N VAL A 21 20.00 -2.44 0.92
CA VAL A 21 19.24 -2.28 -0.31
C VAL A 21 19.81 -1.09 -1.07
N PRO A 22 20.10 -1.23 -2.38
CA PRO A 22 21.01 -0.32 -3.09
C PRO A 22 20.50 1.11 -3.24
N ASP A 23 19.19 1.30 -3.32
CA ASP A 23 18.61 2.60 -3.61
C ASP A 23 17.31 2.84 -2.82
N PRO A 24 16.93 4.12 -2.59
CA PRO A 24 15.74 4.48 -1.82
C PRO A 24 14.42 3.93 -2.40
N LYS A 25 14.32 3.80 -3.71
CA LYS A 25 13.14 3.24 -4.37
C LYS A 25 12.95 1.77 -4.01
N SER A 26 14.02 0.99 -4.10
CA SER A 26 14.02 -0.42 -3.69
C SER A 26 13.73 -0.59 -2.19
N GLN A 27 14.22 0.34 -1.34
CA GLN A 27 13.88 0.35 0.09
C GLN A 27 12.39 0.53 0.32
N VAL A 28 11.77 1.51 -0.35
CA VAL A 28 10.31 1.75 -0.28
C VAL A 28 9.54 0.55 -0.81
N GLU A 29 10.00 -0.08 -1.88
CA GLU A 29 9.38 -1.30 -2.41
C GLU A 29 9.37 -2.43 -1.38
N GLN A 30 10.49 -2.68 -0.68
CA GLN A 30 10.55 -3.70 0.37
C GLN A 30 9.60 -3.40 1.53
N ILE A 31 9.51 -2.14 1.96
CA ILE A 31 8.60 -1.72 3.02
C ILE A 31 7.14 -1.91 2.55
N THR A 32 6.82 -1.49 1.33
CA THR A 32 5.49 -1.64 0.73
C THR A 32 5.05 -3.11 0.69
N ILE A 33 5.91 -3.99 0.18
CA ILE A 33 5.65 -5.43 0.12
C ILE A 33 5.39 -5.99 1.52
N ALA A 34 6.23 -5.65 2.49
CA ALA A 34 6.10 -6.16 3.85
C ALA A 34 4.86 -5.65 4.58
N LEU A 35 4.49 -4.36 4.39
CA LEU A 35 3.27 -3.79 4.97
C LEU A 35 2.01 -4.44 4.39
N ILE A 36 1.94 -4.64 3.08
CA ILE A 36 0.81 -5.33 2.45
C ILE A 36 0.74 -6.79 2.88
N TYR A 37 1.89 -7.45 2.96
CA TYR A 37 1.95 -8.83 3.40
C TYR A 37 1.40 -8.99 4.82
N LYS A 38 1.83 -8.12 5.75
CA LYS A 38 1.31 -8.09 7.12
C LYS A 38 -0.18 -7.75 7.15
N PHE A 39 -0.61 -6.76 6.40
CA PHE A 39 -2.03 -6.39 6.31
C PHE A 39 -2.92 -7.56 5.89
N MET A 40 -2.47 -8.35 4.91
CA MET A 40 -3.21 -9.56 4.47
C MET A 40 -3.33 -10.58 5.61
N ASP A 41 -2.27 -10.79 6.40
CA ASP A 41 -2.31 -11.71 7.55
C ASP A 41 -3.23 -11.18 8.67
N ASP A 42 -3.19 -9.87 8.94
CA ASP A 42 -4.07 -9.24 9.92
C ASP A 42 -5.55 -9.37 9.51
N MET A 43 -5.87 -9.20 8.23
CA MET A 43 -7.23 -9.43 7.70
C MET A 43 -7.68 -10.89 7.85
N ASP A 44 -6.80 -11.86 7.55
CA ASP A 44 -7.11 -13.27 7.73
C ASP A 44 -7.34 -13.61 9.22
N LYS A 45 -6.55 -13.00 10.11
CA LYS A 45 -6.69 -13.15 11.56
C LYS A 45 -8.02 -12.57 12.05
N GLU A 46 -8.38 -11.37 11.64
CA GLU A 46 -9.67 -10.75 11.96
C GLU A 46 -10.85 -11.60 11.46
N ALA A 47 -10.76 -12.11 10.22
CA ALA A 47 -11.79 -12.99 9.66
C ALA A 47 -11.98 -14.26 10.52
N VAL A 48 -10.89 -14.86 11.02
CA VAL A 48 -10.96 -16.03 11.90
C VAL A 48 -11.54 -15.67 13.28
N GLU A 49 -11.15 -14.54 13.86
CA GLU A 49 -11.71 -14.05 15.15
C GLU A 49 -13.21 -13.80 15.06
N LEU A 50 -13.72 -13.39 13.90
CA LEU A 50 -15.14 -13.22 13.61
C LEU A 50 -15.87 -14.55 13.23
N GLY A 51 -15.21 -15.69 13.36
CA GLY A 51 -15.77 -17.01 13.06
C GLY A 51 -15.72 -17.43 11.58
N GLY A 52 -15.02 -16.68 10.75
CA GLY A 52 -14.78 -16.99 9.34
C GLY A 52 -13.56 -17.90 9.14
N LYS A 53 -13.06 -17.91 7.90
CA LYS A 53 -11.86 -18.70 7.50
C LYS A 53 -10.83 -17.75 6.85
N PRO A 54 -9.52 -18.06 6.99
CA PRO A 54 -8.50 -17.30 6.31
C PRO A 54 -8.68 -17.40 4.79
N SER A 55 -8.51 -16.29 4.10
CA SER A 55 -8.64 -16.20 2.65
C SER A 55 -7.28 -16.25 1.96
N PHE A 56 -6.31 -15.48 2.45
CA PHE A 56 -5.03 -15.29 1.80
C PHE A 56 -4.02 -16.40 2.13
N PHE A 57 -3.90 -16.73 3.43
CA PHE A 57 -2.95 -17.73 3.93
C PHE A 57 -3.68 -19.02 4.29
N SER A 58 -4.16 -19.73 3.27
CA SER A 58 -4.90 -21.00 3.44
C SER A 58 -4.43 -22.07 2.46
N GLY A 59 -4.60 -23.34 2.82
CA GLY A 59 -4.11 -24.48 2.04
C GLY A 59 -2.58 -24.50 1.96
N GLU A 60 -2.02 -24.61 0.76
CA GLU A 60 -0.56 -24.62 0.55
C GLU A 60 0.16 -23.32 0.95
N TYR A 61 -0.58 -22.20 1.04
CA TYR A 61 -0.05 -20.89 1.45
C TYR A 61 -0.10 -20.64 2.96
N GLU A 62 -0.68 -21.54 3.76
CA GLU A 62 -0.75 -21.43 5.23
C GLU A 62 0.65 -21.32 5.87
N LYS A 63 1.62 -22.06 5.34
CA LYS A 63 3.01 -22.03 5.81
C LYS A 63 3.68 -20.67 5.68
N TYR A 64 3.15 -19.78 4.85
CA TYR A 64 3.64 -18.42 4.62
C TYR A 64 2.95 -17.38 5.49
N SER A 65 2.01 -17.73 6.36
CA SER A 65 1.37 -16.77 7.26
C SER A 65 2.41 -16.01 8.10
N TRP A 66 2.12 -14.77 8.44
CA TRP A 66 3.04 -13.93 9.24
C TRP A 66 3.47 -14.61 10.52
N ARG A 67 2.52 -15.27 11.20
CA ARG A 67 2.78 -16.06 12.42
C ARG A 67 3.80 -17.18 12.19
N LYS A 68 3.77 -17.84 11.03
CA LYS A 68 4.73 -18.91 10.70
C LYS A 68 6.12 -18.35 10.41
N ILE A 69 6.22 -17.18 9.78
CA ILE A 69 7.49 -16.50 9.56
C ILE A 69 8.12 -16.06 10.89
N PHE A 70 7.31 -15.67 11.88
CA PHE A 70 7.75 -15.29 13.23
C PHE A 70 7.76 -16.45 14.23
N ASP A 71 7.73 -17.69 13.79
CA ASP A 71 7.83 -18.85 14.69
C ASP A 71 9.18 -18.79 15.46
N PRO A 72 9.16 -18.78 16.80
CA PRO A 72 10.38 -18.70 17.63
C PRO A 72 11.36 -19.86 17.41
N HIS A 73 10.87 -20.99 16.86
CA HIS A 73 11.68 -22.16 16.56
C HIS A 73 12.42 -22.07 15.22
N LEU A 74 12.08 -21.09 14.37
CA LEU A 74 12.79 -20.89 13.09
C LEU A 74 14.17 -20.26 13.33
N GLY A 75 15.20 -20.89 12.76
CA GLY A 75 16.51 -20.27 12.64
C GLY A 75 16.47 -19.04 11.71
N GLY A 76 17.41 -18.10 11.90
CA GLY A 76 17.43 -16.86 11.12
C GLY A 76 17.46 -17.09 9.60
N TYR A 77 18.24 -18.04 9.11
CA TYR A 77 18.27 -18.40 7.69
C TYR A 77 17.00 -19.11 7.21
N GLU A 78 16.34 -19.90 8.07
CA GLU A 78 15.07 -20.53 7.75
C GLU A 78 13.98 -19.46 7.59
N MET A 79 13.92 -18.49 8.49
CA MET A 79 13.02 -17.35 8.39
C MET A 79 13.27 -16.54 7.12
N LEU A 80 14.55 -16.28 6.78
CA LEU A 80 14.92 -15.56 5.57
C LEU A 80 14.46 -16.27 4.32
N ASN A 81 14.72 -17.58 4.22
CA ASN A 81 14.33 -18.39 3.08
C ASN A 81 12.80 -18.51 2.97
N LEU A 82 12.10 -18.65 4.10
CA LEU A 82 10.64 -18.74 4.13
C LEU A 82 10.00 -17.43 3.66
N TYR A 83 10.48 -16.28 4.14
CA TYR A 83 9.98 -14.97 3.72
C TYR A 83 10.28 -14.69 2.24
N ALA A 84 11.50 -14.98 1.78
CA ALA A 84 11.88 -14.78 0.37
C ALA A 84 11.05 -15.66 -0.58
N ASP A 85 10.81 -16.93 -0.22
CA ASP A 85 9.93 -17.83 -0.99
C ASP A 85 8.48 -17.31 -0.96
N ALA A 86 8.02 -16.89 0.20
CA ALA A 86 6.67 -16.37 0.40
C ALA A 86 6.35 -15.18 -0.54
N ILE A 87 7.15 -14.10 -0.51
CA ILE A 87 6.89 -12.91 -1.34
C ILE A 87 6.93 -13.23 -2.84
N THR A 88 7.78 -14.17 -3.25
CA THR A 88 7.87 -14.61 -4.65
C THR A 88 6.63 -15.39 -5.08
N ARG A 89 6.09 -16.25 -4.19
CA ARG A 89 4.95 -17.11 -4.51
C ARG A 89 3.60 -16.44 -4.40
N MET A 90 3.49 -15.33 -3.66
CA MET A 90 2.20 -14.62 -3.53
C MET A 90 1.61 -14.19 -4.87
N SER A 91 2.43 -13.85 -5.87
CA SER A 91 1.94 -13.54 -7.22
C SER A 91 1.20 -14.72 -7.90
N GLN A 92 1.45 -15.94 -7.46
CA GLN A 92 0.87 -17.17 -8.01
C GLN A 92 -0.32 -17.69 -7.18
N ASN A 93 -0.63 -17.07 -6.04
CA ASN A 93 -1.72 -17.49 -5.17
C ASN A 93 -3.08 -17.21 -5.83
N PRO A 94 -3.84 -18.24 -6.24
CA PRO A 94 -5.11 -18.05 -6.94
C PRO A 94 -6.22 -17.46 -6.05
N LYS A 95 -6.03 -17.49 -4.73
CA LYS A 95 -6.97 -16.92 -3.76
C LYS A 95 -6.79 -15.43 -3.55
N LEU A 96 -5.64 -14.88 -3.97
CA LEU A 96 -5.43 -13.45 -3.93
C LEU A 96 -6.21 -12.76 -5.06
N PRO A 97 -6.87 -11.61 -4.77
CA PRO A 97 -7.34 -10.70 -5.80
C PRO A 97 -6.22 -10.34 -6.77
N GLU A 98 -6.57 -10.09 -8.04
CA GLU A 98 -5.60 -9.76 -9.09
C GLU A 98 -4.70 -8.58 -8.70
N LEU A 99 -5.27 -7.57 -8.05
CA LEU A 99 -4.54 -6.41 -7.54
C LEU A 99 -3.35 -6.84 -6.65
N PHE A 100 -3.60 -7.66 -5.63
CA PHE A 100 -2.54 -8.13 -4.73
C PHE A 100 -1.51 -9.00 -5.46
N ARG A 101 -1.93 -9.88 -6.37
CA ARG A 101 -1.00 -10.68 -7.18
C ARG A 101 -0.07 -9.79 -8.01
N ASN A 102 -0.58 -8.70 -8.57
CA ASN A 102 0.21 -7.75 -9.34
C ASN A 102 1.23 -7.00 -8.48
N ILE A 103 0.91 -6.68 -7.22
CA ILE A 103 1.84 -6.08 -6.26
C ILE A 103 3.03 -7.00 -5.99
N PHE A 104 2.78 -8.32 -5.84
CA PHE A 104 3.84 -9.32 -5.60
C PHE A 104 4.53 -9.81 -6.90
N LYS A 105 4.11 -9.36 -8.07
CA LYS A 105 4.73 -9.75 -9.34
C LYS A 105 6.19 -9.28 -9.38
N ASN A 106 7.11 -10.24 -9.60
CA ASN A 106 8.57 -10.03 -9.58
C ASN A 106 9.12 -9.52 -8.23
N ALA A 107 8.37 -9.68 -7.13
CA ALA A 107 8.87 -9.38 -5.81
C ALA A 107 10.00 -10.36 -5.43
N TYR A 108 11.07 -9.84 -4.86
CA TYR A 108 12.20 -10.62 -4.36
C TYR A 108 12.86 -9.92 -3.18
N LEU A 109 13.59 -10.66 -2.37
CA LEU A 109 14.37 -10.13 -1.26
C LEU A 109 15.79 -9.80 -1.76
N PRO A 110 16.21 -8.51 -1.81
CA PRO A 110 17.48 -8.10 -2.42
C PRO A 110 18.72 -8.32 -1.53
N TYR A 111 18.55 -8.81 -0.31
CA TYR A 111 19.64 -9.09 0.63
C TYR A 111 19.49 -10.48 1.27
N ARG A 112 20.57 -11.00 1.88
CA ARG A 112 20.62 -12.33 2.46
C ARG A 112 21.12 -12.34 3.91
N ASP A 113 20.94 -11.23 4.63
CA ASP A 113 21.32 -11.09 6.02
C ASP A 113 20.11 -11.35 6.93
N PRO A 114 20.09 -12.47 7.70
CA PRO A 114 18.97 -12.83 8.55
C PRO A 114 18.69 -11.82 9.66
N GLU A 115 19.74 -11.19 10.21
CA GLU A 115 19.57 -10.23 11.31
C GLU A 115 18.90 -8.95 10.80
N THR A 116 19.29 -8.48 9.62
CA THR A 116 18.63 -7.35 8.96
C THR A 116 17.16 -7.67 8.70
N LEU A 117 16.86 -8.86 8.16
CA LEU A 117 15.46 -9.25 7.91
C LEU A 117 14.66 -9.32 9.20
N LYS A 118 15.19 -9.95 10.24
CA LYS A 118 14.52 -10.08 11.53
C LYS A 118 14.18 -8.72 12.14
N LEU A 119 15.16 -7.79 12.12
CA LEU A 119 14.96 -6.44 12.64
C LEU A 119 13.92 -5.67 11.80
N PHE A 120 14.02 -5.76 10.48
CA PHE A 120 13.09 -5.14 9.55
C PHE A 120 11.67 -5.64 9.76
N LEU A 121 11.44 -6.95 9.72
CA LEU A 121 10.12 -7.53 9.91
C LEU A 121 9.56 -7.28 11.32
N LYS A 122 10.42 -7.22 12.35
CA LYS A 122 10.00 -6.82 13.70
C LYS A 122 9.44 -5.40 13.70
N THR A 123 10.10 -4.46 13.03
CA THR A 123 9.61 -3.09 12.87
C THR A 123 8.27 -3.05 12.14
N ILE A 124 8.14 -3.82 11.05
CA ILE A 124 6.86 -3.95 10.33
C ILE A 124 5.77 -4.56 11.22
N ASN A 125 6.10 -5.53 12.06
CA ASN A 125 5.14 -6.16 12.97
C ASN A 125 4.53 -5.20 14.02
N GLU A 126 5.20 -4.10 14.31
CA GLU A 126 4.70 -3.06 15.23
C GLU A 126 3.63 -2.15 14.60
N PHE A 127 3.42 -2.25 13.29
CA PHE A 127 2.32 -1.53 12.64
C PHE A 127 0.98 -2.16 13.01
N THR A 128 0.08 -1.34 13.52
CA THR A 128 -1.31 -1.70 13.78
C THR A 128 -2.22 -0.95 12.82
N TYR A 129 -3.12 -1.67 12.19
CA TYR A 129 -4.10 -1.11 11.27
C TYR A 129 -5.46 -1.14 11.93
N ASP A 130 -5.85 -0.05 12.58
CA ASP A 130 -7.21 0.07 13.10
C ASP A 130 -8.23 0.25 11.96
N HIS A 131 -7.75 0.75 10.79
CA HIS A 131 -8.52 0.92 9.56
C HIS A 131 -7.59 0.92 8.35
N SER A 132 -8.06 0.41 7.20
CA SER A 132 -7.35 0.40 5.92
C SER A 132 -6.82 1.77 5.45
N GLU A 133 -7.43 2.86 5.93
CA GLU A 133 -7.03 4.23 5.65
C GLU A 133 -5.63 4.57 6.16
N ARG A 134 -5.23 4.02 7.32
CA ARG A 134 -3.87 4.24 7.86
C ARG A 134 -2.80 3.59 7.00
N LEU A 135 -3.13 2.51 6.32
CA LEU A 135 -2.23 1.90 5.34
C LEU A 135 -2.00 2.86 4.16
N GLY A 136 -3.06 3.46 3.63
CA GLY A 136 -2.98 4.47 2.58
C GLY A 136 -2.15 5.69 2.97
N ASP A 137 -2.35 6.22 4.17
CA ASP A 137 -1.55 7.34 4.70
C ASP A 137 -0.06 6.95 4.85
N ALA A 138 0.25 5.72 5.28
CA ALA A 138 1.61 5.21 5.38
C ALA A 138 2.30 5.15 4.01
N PHE A 139 1.59 4.70 2.98
CA PHE A 139 2.10 4.69 1.60
C PHE A 139 2.28 6.10 1.06
N GLU A 140 1.35 7.01 1.29
CA GLU A 140 1.49 8.41 0.88
C GLU A 140 2.75 9.04 1.51
N TYR A 141 3.01 8.75 2.77
CA TYR A 141 4.24 9.19 3.44
C TYR A 141 5.50 8.57 2.82
N LEU A 142 5.54 7.26 2.62
CA LEU A 142 6.66 6.57 1.96
C LEU A 142 6.97 7.18 0.59
N LEU A 143 5.95 7.46 -0.20
CA LEU A 143 6.08 8.07 -1.51
C LEU A 143 6.57 9.53 -1.42
N SER A 144 6.14 10.28 -0.39
CA SER A 144 6.62 11.66 -0.16
C SER A 144 8.10 11.71 0.15
N VAL A 145 8.59 10.73 0.91
CA VAL A 145 10.02 10.60 1.26
C VAL A 145 10.87 10.32 0.01
N LEU A 146 10.40 9.46 -0.91
CA LEU A 146 11.08 9.27 -2.21
C LEU A 146 11.21 10.58 -2.99
N GLY A 147 10.16 11.39 -3.02
CA GLY A 147 10.16 12.67 -3.72
C GLY A 147 11.10 13.71 -3.13
N SER A 148 11.37 13.66 -1.82
CA SER A 148 12.23 14.64 -1.12
C SER A 148 13.72 14.37 -1.26
N GLN A 149 14.14 13.15 -1.58
CA GLN A 149 15.56 12.77 -1.64
C GLN A 149 16.23 13.03 -3.00
N GLY A 150 15.54 13.67 -3.94
CA GLY A 150 16.17 14.17 -5.17
C GLY A 150 16.79 13.08 -6.06
N ASP A 151 16.30 11.84 -5.97
CA ASP A 151 16.80 10.76 -6.79
C ASP A 151 16.50 10.99 -8.26
N ALA A 152 17.59 11.24 -8.95
CA ALA A 152 17.81 11.22 -10.39
C ALA A 152 16.53 11.27 -11.28
N GLY A 153 15.93 12.45 -11.42
CA GLY A 153 15.01 12.72 -12.55
C GLY A 153 13.54 12.39 -12.31
N GLN A 154 13.13 11.98 -11.13
CA GLN A 154 11.70 11.81 -10.82
C GLN A 154 11.13 13.09 -10.19
N PHE A 155 10.70 14.00 -11.03
CA PHE A 155 9.99 15.20 -10.59
C PHE A 155 8.53 14.85 -10.29
N ARG A 156 8.18 14.79 -9.00
CA ARG A 156 6.79 14.65 -8.58
C ARG A 156 6.14 16.02 -8.50
N THR A 157 4.96 16.14 -9.07
CA THR A 157 4.14 17.32 -8.87
C THR A 157 3.77 17.44 -7.38
N PRO A 158 4.06 18.55 -6.71
CA PRO A 158 3.70 18.75 -5.30
C PRO A 158 2.20 18.56 -5.07
N ARG A 159 1.82 17.93 -3.94
CA ARG A 159 0.43 17.55 -3.66
C ARG A 159 -0.53 18.74 -3.76
N HIS A 160 -0.19 19.88 -3.20
CA HIS A 160 -1.04 21.08 -3.24
C HIS A 160 -1.30 21.60 -4.68
N ILE A 161 -0.36 21.37 -5.60
CA ILE A 161 -0.55 21.70 -7.02
C ILE A 161 -1.49 20.71 -7.69
N ILE A 162 -1.34 19.41 -7.40
CA ILE A 162 -2.25 18.37 -7.87
C ILE A 162 -3.67 18.68 -7.40
N ASP A 163 -3.85 18.92 -6.11
CA ASP A 163 -5.16 19.20 -5.51
C ASP A 163 -5.78 20.47 -6.10
N PHE A 164 -4.99 21.54 -6.31
CA PHE A 164 -5.46 22.75 -7.00
C PHE A 164 -5.93 22.47 -8.43
N MET A 165 -5.17 21.70 -9.21
CA MET A 165 -5.55 21.35 -10.59
C MET A 165 -6.83 20.52 -10.61
N VAL A 166 -6.98 19.57 -9.69
CA VAL A 166 -8.20 18.76 -9.56
C VAL A 166 -9.40 19.60 -9.14
N GLU A 167 -9.24 20.56 -8.22
CA GLU A 167 -10.31 21.48 -7.84
C GLU A 167 -10.78 22.33 -9.02
N VAL A 168 -9.85 22.90 -9.81
CA VAL A 168 -10.17 23.72 -10.98
C VAL A 168 -10.86 22.92 -12.08
N THR A 169 -10.39 21.68 -12.34
CA THR A 169 -10.99 20.80 -13.36
C THR A 169 -12.30 20.18 -12.89
N SER A 170 -12.48 20.04 -11.58
CA SER A 170 -13.70 19.54 -10.93
C SER A 170 -14.30 18.29 -11.59
N PRO A 171 -13.55 17.18 -11.66
CA PRO A 171 -13.98 15.96 -12.33
C PRO A 171 -15.25 15.37 -11.69
N LYS A 172 -16.12 14.78 -12.52
CA LYS A 172 -17.42 14.25 -12.10
C LYS A 172 -17.44 12.72 -12.08
N LYS A 173 -18.30 12.15 -11.25
CA LYS A 173 -18.45 10.69 -11.06
C LYS A 173 -18.69 9.87 -12.33
N ASN A 174 -19.18 10.51 -13.39
CA ASN A 174 -19.52 9.83 -14.66
C ASN A 174 -18.43 10.00 -15.73
N GLU A 175 -17.38 10.74 -15.45
CA GLU A 175 -16.27 11.00 -16.38
C GLU A 175 -15.18 9.94 -16.25
N THR A 176 -14.50 9.67 -17.36
CA THR A 176 -13.29 8.84 -17.37
C THR A 176 -12.08 9.75 -17.22
N ILE A 177 -11.21 9.39 -16.28
CA ILE A 177 -10.01 10.14 -15.96
C ILE A 177 -8.82 9.29 -16.39
N LEU A 178 -7.99 9.87 -17.27
CA LEU A 178 -6.79 9.23 -17.81
C LEU A 178 -5.56 10.03 -17.40
N ASP A 179 -4.59 9.33 -16.82
CA ASP A 179 -3.23 9.83 -16.60
C ASP A 179 -2.24 8.94 -17.38
N PRO A 180 -1.67 9.43 -18.51
CA PRO A 180 -0.80 8.64 -19.37
C PRO A 180 0.63 8.48 -18.84
N ALA A 181 0.99 9.14 -17.74
CA ALA A 181 2.29 9.09 -17.07
C ALA A 181 2.08 9.17 -15.55
N CYS A 182 1.28 8.25 -15.02
CA CYS A 182 0.65 8.38 -13.71
C CYS A 182 1.63 8.30 -12.52
N GLY A 183 2.85 7.81 -12.72
CA GLY A 183 3.78 7.60 -11.63
C GLY A 183 3.14 6.75 -10.53
N THR A 184 3.00 7.32 -9.35
CA THR A 184 2.33 6.69 -8.20
C THR A 184 0.84 7.05 -8.09
N ALA A 185 0.21 7.40 -9.21
CA ALA A 185 -1.21 7.74 -9.34
C ALA A 185 -1.67 8.99 -8.54
N GLY A 186 -0.77 9.92 -8.23
CA GLY A 186 -1.10 11.09 -7.40
C GLY A 186 -2.29 11.91 -7.91
N PHE A 187 -2.37 12.19 -9.22
CA PHE A 187 -3.51 12.88 -9.84
C PHE A 187 -4.80 12.05 -9.78
N LEU A 188 -4.71 10.74 -10.08
CA LEU A 188 -5.86 9.86 -10.06
C LEU A 188 -6.45 9.72 -8.64
N ILE A 189 -5.59 9.61 -7.62
CA ILE A 189 -6.00 9.54 -6.22
C ILE A 189 -6.65 10.86 -5.78
N SER A 190 -6.08 12.01 -6.14
CA SER A 190 -6.65 13.31 -5.81
C SER A 190 -8.02 13.49 -6.46
N ALA A 191 -8.15 13.14 -7.75
CA ALA A 191 -9.41 13.19 -8.47
C ALA A 191 -10.47 12.26 -7.85
N TYR A 192 -10.07 11.05 -7.46
CA TYR A 192 -10.96 10.11 -6.76
C TYR A 192 -11.45 10.69 -5.42
N LYS A 193 -10.54 11.19 -4.58
CA LYS A 193 -10.88 11.83 -3.30
C LYS A 193 -11.81 13.04 -3.51
N HIS A 194 -11.57 13.87 -4.53
CA HIS A 194 -12.45 14.99 -4.90
C HIS A 194 -13.86 14.50 -5.22
N ILE A 195 -14.02 13.49 -6.08
CA ILE A 195 -15.34 12.94 -6.44
C ILE A 195 -16.04 12.36 -5.21
N LEU A 196 -15.33 11.66 -4.33
CA LEU A 196 -15.92 11.15 -3.09
C LEU A 196 -16.41 12.29 -2.19
N ARG A 197 -15.61 13.36 -2.05
CA ARG A 197 -15.97 14.55 -1.27
C ARG A 197 -17.24 15.20 -1.80
N GLU A 198 -17.32 15.44 -3.11
CA GLU A 198 -18.48 16.07 -3.77
C GLU A 198 -19.76 15.21 -3.66
N ASN A 199 -19.61 13.91 -3.50
CA ASN A 199 -20.73 12.98 -3.34
C ASN A 199 -20.93 12.52 -1.88
N THR A 200 -20.41 13.28 -0.91
CA THR A 200 -20.65 13.06 0.52
C THR A 200 -21.63 14.11 1.04
N SER A 201 -22.67 13.65 1.75
CA SER A 201 -23.69 14.54 2.34
C SER A 201 -23.08 15.43 3.42
N GLU A 202 -23.69 16.61 3.65
CA GLU A 202 -23.24 17.59 4.65
C GLU A 202 -23.19 16.97 6.07
N LYS A 203 -24.07 16.04 6.37
CA LYS A 203 -24.08 15.29 7.64
C LYS A 203 -22.76 14.59 7.90
N TYR A 204 -22.11 14.07 6.88
CA TYR A 204 -20.84 13.33 7.03
C TYR A 204 -19.60 14.20 6.69
N LYS A 205 -19.76 15.31 5.99
CA LYS A 205 -18.69 16.29 5.78
C LYS A 205 -18.27 16.97 7.10
N SER A 206 -19.24 17.31 7.95
CA SER A 206 -18.99 17.98 9.23
C SER A 206 -18.32 17.06 10.27
N THR A 207 -18.54 15.75 10.19
CA THR A 207 -17.99 14.76 11.14
C THR A 207 -16.55 14.36 10.80
N ASN A 208 -16.14 14.50 9.54
CA ASN A 208 -14.86 14.02 9.01
C ASN A 208 -13.84 15.15 8.73
N GLY A 209 -14.04 16.30 9.32
CA GLY A 209 -13.30 17.55 9.02
C GLY A 209 -11.77 17.53 9.10
N ASN A 210 -11.13 16.42 9.51
CA ASN A 210 -9.66 16.34 9.63
C ASN A 210 -9.00 15.07 9.06
N ASN A 211 -9.74 14.01 8.70
CA ASN A 211 -9.10 12.72 8.34
C ASN A 211 -9.12 12.38 6.85
N GLY A 212 -9.64 13.25 5.97
CA GLY A 212 -9.55 13.04 4.51
C GLY A 212 -10.40 11.90 3.94
N THR A 213 -11.19 11.21 4.77
CA THR A 213 -12.06 10.12 4.34
C THR A 213 -13.47 10.62 4.10
N TYR A 214 -13.93 10.43 2.90
CA TYR A 214 -15.28 10.81 2.48
C TYR A 214 -16.15 9.57 2.28
N ARG A 215 -17.32 9.55 2.93
CA ARG A 215 -18.25 8.41 2.84
C ARG A 215 -18.87 8.23 1.46
N ALA A 216 -18.97 9.30 0.69
CA ALA A 216 -19.64 9.32 -0.61
C ALA A 216 -21.01 8.62 -0.57
N ASP A 217 -21.79 8.89 0.48
CA ASP A 217 -23.07 8.27 0.78
C ASP A 217 -24.17 8.64 -0.24
N LEU A 218 -23.91 9.65 -1.09
CA LEU A 218 -24.77 10.02 -2.20
C LEU A 218 -24.54 9.17 -3.47
N LEU A 219 -23.51 8.29 -3.48
CA LEU A 219 -23.28 7.35 -4.56
C LEU A 219 -24.03 6.03 -4.32
N THR A 220 -24.74 5.56 -5.34
CA THR A 220 -25.29 4.20 -5.36
C THR A 220 -24.18 3.14 -5.45
N THR A 221 -24.49 1.89 -5.14
CA THR A 221 -23.54 0.77 -5.26
C THR A 221 -23.04 0.60 -6.70
N GLU A 222 -23.90 0.81 -7.69
CA GLU A 222 -23.54 0.72 -9.11
C GLU A 222 -22.62 1.86 -9.54
N GLU A 223 -22.91 3.09 -9.09
CA GLU A 223 -22.07 4.25 -9.36
C GLU A 223 -20.68 4.09 -8.73
N ARG A 224 -20.58 3.54 -7.52
CA ARG A 224 -19.29 3.23 -6.89
C ARG A 224 -18.48 2.23 -7.69
N LYS A 225 -19.10 1.14 -8.17
CA LYS A 225 -18.42 0.14 -9.01
C LYS A 225 -17.96 0.76 -10.33
N LYS A 226 -18.80 1.57 -10.97
CA LYS A 226 -18.47 2.26 -12.21
C LYS A 226 -17.35 3.26 -12.00
N LEU A 227 -17.36 4.01 -10.90
CA LEU A 227 -16.35 5.00 -10.58
C LEU A 227 -14.94 4.37 -10.53
N LEU A 228 -14.77 3.21 -9.91
CA LEU A 228 -13.49 2.51 -9.86
C LEU A 228 -12.97 2.13 -11.25
N SER A 229 -13.85 1.82 -12.20
CA SER A 229 -13.47 1.49 -13.57
C SER A 229 -13.15 2.72 -14.44
N ASN A 230 -13.52 3.91 -14.00
CA ASN A 230 -13.34 5.16 -14.74
C ASN A 230 -11.91 5.73 -14.65
N PHE A 231 -11.10 5.23 -13.72
CA PHE A 231 -9.72 5.69 -13.56
C PHE A 231 -8.77 4.82 -14.39
N LYS A 232 -7.97 5.47 -15.22
CA LYS A 232 -6.98 4.81 -16.08
C LYS A 232 -5.63 5.49 -15.89
N GLY A 233 -4.64 4.70 -15.47
CA GLY A 233 -3.26 5.15 -15.35
C GLY A 233 -2.33 4.31 -16.22
N TYR A 234 -1.34 4.95 -16.83
CA TYR A 234 -0.25 4.28 -17.51
C TYR A 234 1.07 4.84 -17.02
N ASP A 235 2.07 3.98 -16.92
CA ASP A 235 3.45 4.39 -16.66
C ASP A 235 4.41 3.43 -17.38
N ILE A 236 5.55 3.96 -17.83
CA ILE A 236 6.59 3.16 -18.51
C ILE A 236 7.36 2.30 -17.51
N SER A 237 7.42 2.71 -16.25
CA SER A 237 8.13 2.00 -15.18
C SER A 237 7.22 0.95 -14.52
N PRO A 238 7.55 -0.35 -14.63
CA PRO A 238 6.79 -1.39 -13.95
C PRO A 238 6.70 -1.21 -12.43
N ASP A 239 7.73 -0.59 -11.84
CA ASP A 239 7.76 -0.35 -10.39
C ASP A 239 6.83 0.80 -10.00
N MET A 240 6.73 1.86 -10.85
CA MET A 240 5.74 2.92 -10.63
C MET A 240 4.33 2.37 -10.76
N VAL A 241 4.07 1.52 -11.75
CA VAL A 241 2.79 0.81 -11.87
C VAL A 241 2.48 0.00 -10.61
N ARG A 242 3.46 -0.75 -10.08
CA ARG A 242 3.28 -1.49 -8.83
C ARG A 242 2.94 -0.57 -7.65
N LEU A 243 3.68 0.52 -7.49
CA LEU A 243 3.44 1.49 -6.42
C LEU A 243 2.10 2.22 -6.57
N SER A 244 1.60 2.41 -7.79
CA SER A 244 0.30 3.03 -8.02
C SER A 244 -0.89 2.14 -7.65
N LEU A 245 -0.69 0.83 -7.53
CA LEU A 245 -1.72 -0.15 -7.17
C LEU A 245 -1.93 -0.25 -5.64
N VAL A 246 -1.07 0.35 -4.85
CA VAL A 246 -1.07 0.34 -3.40
C VAL A 246 -1.77 1.57 -2.85
#